data_6ac1bfb8140d38dbbf2d385a1b1721d4
#
_entry.id   6ac1bfb8140d38dbbf2d385a1b1721d4
#
_cell.length_a   1.000
_cell.length_b   1.000
_cell.length_c   1.000
_cell.angle_alpha   90.00
_cell.angle_beta   90.00
_cell.angle_gamma   90.00
#
_symmetry.space_group_name_H-M   'P 1'
#
loop_
_entity.id
_entity.type
_entity.pdbx_description
1 polymer ?
#
loop_
_entity_poly.entity_id
_entity_poly.type
_entity_poly.pdbx_seq_one_letter_code
_entity_poly.pdbx_strand_id
1 'polypeptide(L)'
;RNKAGGLNADFKQSKGFYQGNYRGDQVDVKWYAGISNKDFGSNTFYGVSSDDQFEHTRKFYTAVQAETKGQNYHFKPSVYWNRGEDRFEYFRGKGENTYNYGRTDVLGLNLNNYVETVLGKTAFGAEFRNEGIISTKLGEPLDNPTKIHGVDIDYDKGLNRTNMSFHLEHTVILPRFTLSAGVIATKNTWDGEGFKFYPGVDVSYQLARDWKIYASYNTSLRLPSFTELYYTMQGYKADKHLKAEKMQAFEGGIKYLTPGVKATVSVYRNHGTNMIDWIRDTSKGEDEPWQSVNHTKLNTTGVEASVLFNFRHFVGQNAFVKDFNVSYSYIDKDKESEPNIVSQYALEYLKHKVVAQTNLRLYSKLNLNISYRWQDRIGNYTTDGKTMSYKPYTLLDARLSWDAKQYRLFAEANNILNKTYYDHGNVPQPGIWVRAGATYRFNF
;
A
#
# COMPACT_ATOMS: atom_id res chain seq x y z
N ARG A 1 -19.44 21.85 -3.65
CA ARG A 1 -19.02 21.18 -2.40
C ARG A 1 -19.95 20.00 -2.17
N ASN A 2 -19.40 18.81 -2.04
CA ASN A 2 -20.14 17.62 -1.69
C ASN A 2 -20.59 17.73 -0.22
N LYS A 3 -21.83 17.33 0.11
CA LYS A 3 -22.33 17.33 1.50
C LYS A 3 -21.49 16.47 2.45
N ALA A 4 -20.75 15.49 1.93
CA ALA A 4 -19.82 14.67 2.69
C ALA A 4 -18.41 15.29 2.78
N GLY A 5 -18.08 16.28 1.95
CA GLY A 5 -16.85 17.06 2.10
C GLY A 5 -17.03 18.03 3.25
N GLY A 6 -16.57 17.67 4.42
CA GLY A 6 -16.49 18.56 5.56
C GLY A 6 -15.72 19.85 5.22
N LEU A 7 -15.67 20.76 6.15
CA LEU A 7 -14.76 21.90 6.12
C LEU A 7 -13.32 21.35 5.99
N ASN A 8 -12.44 22.12 5.33
CA ASN A 8 -11.02 21.77 5.22
C ASN A 8 -10.73 20.41 4.54
N ALA A 9 -11.39 20.14 3.41
CA ALA A 9 -11.16 18.95 2.57
C ALA A 9 -10.78 19.33 1.12
N ASP A 10 -10.27 20.53 0.93
CA ASP A 10 -9.73 21.01 -0.34
C ASP A 10 -8.34 20.43 -0.61
N PHE A 11 -8.00 20.34 -1.89
CA PHE A 11 -6.65 19.94 -2.28
C PHE A 11 -6.20 20.60 -3.57
N LYS A 12 -4.88 20.77 -3.72
CA LYS A 12 -4.21 21.15 -4.95
C LYS A 12 -3.05 20.21 -5.18
N GLN A 13 -2.93 19.64 -6.37
CA GLN A 13 -1.84 18.74 -6.71
C GLN A 13 -1.27 19.05 -8.07
N SER A 14 0.08 19.06 -8.15
CA SER A 14 0.84 19.12 -9.40
C SER A 14 1.84 17.99 -9.41
N LYS A 15 1.98 17.30 -10.55
CA LYS A 15 2.97 16.23 -10.71
C LYS A 15 3.50 16.19 -12.13
N GLY A 16 4.78 15.89 -12.24
CA GLY A 16 5.48 15.61 -13.49
C GLY A 16 6.20 14.28 -13.39
N PHE A 17 6.25 13.55 -14.47
CA PHE A 17 6.91 12.26 -14.56
C PHE A 17 7.54 12.08 -15.93
N TYR A 18 8.77 11.60 -15.95
CA TYR A 18 9.50 11.24 -17.16
C TYR A 18 10.08 9.84 -17.01
N GLN A 19 9.99 9.02 -18.05
CA GLN A 19 10.64 7.73 -18.11
C GLN A 19 11.24 7.51 -19.48
N GLY A 20 12.35 6.79 -19.53
CA GLY A 20 13.01 6.40 -20.76
C GLY A 20 13.54 4.98 -20.66
N ASN A 21 13.79 4.39 -21.80
CA ASN A 21 14.47 3.12 -21.93
C ASN A 21 15.39 3.12 -23.14
N TYR A 22 16.54 2.53 -22.96
CA TYR A 22 17.49 2.19 -24.02
C TYR A 22 17.52 0.67 -24.18
N ARG A 23 17.39 0.20 -25.40
CA ARG A 23 17.48 -1.23 -25.74
C ARG A 23 18.69 -1.44 -26.63
N GLY A 24 19.79 -1.89 -26.05
CA GLY A 24 21.01 -2.26 -26.76
C GLY A 24 21.08 -3.76 -27.04
N ASP A 25 22.10 -4.21 -27.73
CA ASP A 25 22.28 -5.65 -28.05
C ASP A 25 22.65 -6.47 -26.83
N GLN A 26 23.43 -5.91 -25.91
CA GLN A 26 23.94 -6.61 -24.73
C GLN A 26 23.30 -6.17 -23.41
N VAL A 27 22.68 -4.98 -23.37
CA VAL A 27 22.11 -4.40 -22.16
C VAL A 27 20.87 -3.56 -22.47
N ASP A 28 19.84 -3.70 -21.65
CA ASP A 28 18.71 -2.79 -21.58
C ASP A 28 18.89 -1.86 -20.36
N VAL A 29 18.65 -0.57 -20.55
CA VAL A 29 18.68 0.42 -19.46
C VAL A 29 17.34 1.13 -19.39
N LYS A 30 16.78 1.21 -18.18
CA LYS A 30 15.53 1.92 -17.88
C LYS A 30 15.79 2.97 -16.82
N TRP A 31 15.19 4.14 -16.98
CA TRP A 31 15.27 5.20 -15.99
C TRP A 31 13.95 5.94 -15.85
N TYR A 32 13.75 6.53 -14.72
CA TYR A 32 12.65 7.46 -14.50
C TYR A 32 13.03 8.55 -13.49
N ALA A 33 12.34 9.67 -13.59
CA ALA A 33 12.34 10.73 -12.59
C ALA A 33 10.92 11.31 -12.46
N GLY A 34 10.53 11.68 -11.26
CA GLY A 34 9.23 12.26 -11.00
C GLY A 34 9.26 13.25 -9.86
N ILE A 35 8.36 14.23 -9.94
CA ILE A 35 8.11 15.22 -8.91
C ILE A 35 6.62 15.34 -8.64
N SER A 36 6.24 15.51 -7.38
CA SER A 36 4.85 15.74 -6.98
C SER A 36 4.81 16.76 -5.85
N ASN A 37 3.98 17.78 -6.00
CA ASN A 37 3.62 18.72 -4.94
C ASN A 37 2.14 18.56 -4.66
N LYS A 38 1.76 18.50 -3.37
CA LYS A 38 0.37 18.37 -2.95
C LYS A 38 0.13 19.21 -1.70
N ASP A 39 -0.91 20.03 -1.75
CA ASP A 39 -1.46 20.81 -0.65
C ASP A 39 -2.86 20.28 -0.36
N PHE A 40 -3.20 20.01 0.89
CA PHE A 40 -4.53 19.51 1.23
C PHE A 40 -4.92 19.75 2.69
N GLY A 41 -6.18 20.03 2.91
CA GLY A 41 -6.78 20.01 4.22
C GLY A 41 -7.05 18.58 4.68
N SER A 42 -6.64 18.24 5.89
CA SER A 42 -6.73 16.87 6.43
C SER A 42 -8.08 16.58 7.09
N ASN A 43 -8.96 17.60 7.24
CA ASN A 43 -10.22 17.46 7.96
C ASN A 43 -9.99 16.80 9.33
N THR A 44 -10.84 15.84 9.71
CA THR A 44 -10.78 15.09 10.97
C THR A 44 -9.93 13.81 10.87
N PHE A 45 -9.02 13.71 9.89
CA PHE A 45 -8.24 12.49 9.64
C PHE A 45 -7.42 12.06 10.86
N TYR A 46 -6.74 13.00 11.53
CA TYR A 46 -5.90 12.73 12.69
C TYR A 46 -6.66 12.80 14.05
N GLY A 47 -7.87 13.35 14.08
CA GLY A 47 -8.68 13.42 15.29
C GLY A 47 -9.95 14.23 15.10
N VAL A 48 -11.00 13.83 15.80
CA VAL A 48 -12.34 14.45 15.69
C VAL A 48 -12.40 15.90 16.14
N SER A 49 -11.52 16.31 17.07
CA SER A 49 -11.45 17.68 17.59
C SER A 49 -10.55 18.61 16.75
N SER A 50 -9.94 18.09 15.67
CA SER A 50 -8.91 18.80 14.89
C SER A 50 -9.26 18.78 13.41
N ASP A 51 -10.25 19.57 13.02
CA ASP A 51 -10.71 19.66 11.62
C ASP A 51 -9.99 20.74 10.80
N ASP A 52 -9.11 21.54 11.42
CA ASP A 52 -8.39 22.66 10.81
C ASP A 52 -6.93 22.32 10.43
N GLN A 53 -6.61 21.04 10.25
CA GLN A 53 -5.25 20.60 9.92
C GLN A 53 -4.99 20.69 8.42
N PHE A 54 -3.74 21.01 8.06
CA PHE A 54 -3.32 21.14 6.67
C PHE A 54 -1.95 20.52 6.45
N GLU A 55 -1.74 19.97 5.26
CA GLU A 55 -0.48 19.37 4.86
C GLU A 55 0.00 19.89 3.51
N HIS A 56 1.30 20.16 3.46
CA HIS A 56 2.05 20.40 2.23
C HIS A 56 3.07 19.28 2.07
N THR A 57 3.01 18.55 0.96
CA THR A 57 3.97 17.48 0.67
C THR A 57 4.64 17.69 -0.67
N ARG A 58 5.96 17.56 -0.72
CA ARG A 58 6.77 17.54 -1.94
C ARG A 58 7.51 16.21 -2.01
N LYS A 59 7.47 15.56 -3.17
CA LYS A 59 8.19 14.31 -3.40
C LYS A 59 9.00 14.40 -4.69
N PHE A 60 10.24 13.98 -4.62
CA PHE A 60 11.10 13.70 -5.75
C PHE A 60 11.51 12.24 -5.69
N TYR A 61 11.48 11.56 -6.83
CA TYR A 61 11.90 10.16 -6.93
C TYR A 61 12.54 9.88 -8.28
N THR A 62 13.63 9.12 -8.26
CA THR A 62 14.36 8.73 -9.47
C THR A 62 14.98 7.35 -9.31
N ALA A 63 15.08 6.62 -10.41
CA ALA A 63 15.82 5.37 -10.46
C ALA A 63 16.42 5.13 -11.84
N VAL A 64 17.53 4.39 -11.86
CA VAL A 64 18.14 3.80 -13.04
C VAL A 64 18.34 2.32 -12.79
N GLN A 65 17.95 1.48 -13.75
CA GLN A 65 18.13 0.05 -13.74
C GLN A 65 18.73 -0.39 -15.08
N ALA A 66 19.73 -1.27 -15.02
CA ALA A 66 20.25 -1.97 -16.19
C ALA A 66 19.90 -3.46 -16.10
N GLU A 67 19.88 -4.15 -17.24
CA GLU A 67 19.72 -5.60 -17.32
C GLU A 67 20.56 -6.13 -18.47
N THR A 68 21.48 -7.07 -18.18
CA THR A 68 22.28 -7.72 -19.22
C THR A 68 21.48 -8.78 -19.98
N LYS A 69 21.76 -8.93 -21.27
CA LYS A 69 21.11 -9.90 -22.17
C LYS A 69 21.92 -11.17 -22.36
N GLY A 70 22.38 -11.76 -21.27
CA GLY A 70 23.05 -13.06 -21.32
C GLY A 70 22.07 -14.19 -21.64
N GLN A 71 22.55 -15.31 -22.19
CA GLN A 71 21.68 -16.47 -22.46
C GLN A 71 21.17 -17.12 -21.16
N ASN A 72 22.06 -17.33 -20.20
CA ASN A 72 21.74 -18.04 -18.95
C ASN A 72 21.95 -17.18 -17.71
N TYR A 73 22.78 -16.14 -17.79
CA TYR A 73 23.10 -15.26 -16.68
C TYR A 73 22.62 -13.84 -16.96
N HIS A 74 21.92 -13.28 -15.99
CA HIS A 74 21.39 -11.93 -16.06
C HIS A 74 21.76 -11.15 -14.80
N PHE A 75 22.42 -10.00 -15.02
CA PHE A 75 22.72 -9.05 -13.98
C PHE A 75 21.80 -7.85 -14.08
N LYS A 76 21.13 -7.51 -12.97
CA LYS A 76 20.10 -6.44 -12.90
C LYS A 76 20.42 -5.44 -11.79
N PRO A 77 21.46 -4.62 -11.92
CA PRO A 77 21.75 -3.56 -10.98
C PRO A 77 20.73 -2.44 -11.09
N SER A 78 20.39 -1.83 -9.96
CA SER A 78 19.60 -0.60 -9.93
C SER A 78 20.05 0.31 -8.80
N VAL A 79 19.94 1.61 -9.04
CA VAL A 79 20.13 2.66 -8.04
C VAL A 79 18.88 3.54 -8.05
N TYR A 80 18.44 3.94 -6.86
CA TYR A 80 17.31 4.84 -6.71
C TYR A 80 17.53 5.85 -5.59
N TRP A 81 16.91 7.01 -5.74
CA TRP A 81 16.85 8.03 -4.73
C TRP A 81 15.44 8.63 -4.65
N ASN A 82 14.90 8.68 -3.44
CA ASN A 82 13.61 9.25 -3.14
C ASN A 82 13.79 10.30 -2.04
N ARG A 83 13.28 11.52 -2.28
CA ARG A 83 13.17 12.57 -1.26
C ARG A 83 11.71 12.92 -1.03
N GLY A 84 11.31 12.96 0.22
CA GLY A 84 10.03 13.47 0.67
C GLY A 84 10.25 14.67 1.59
N GLU A 85 9.53 15.76 1.37
CA GLU A 85 9.44 16.91 2.26
C GLU A 85 7.97 17.05 2.66
N ASP A 86 7.72 17.26 3.95
CA ASP A 86 6.40 17.51 4.47
C ASP A 86 6.40 18.70 5.44
N ARG A 87 5.31 19.44 5.41
CA ARG A 87 4.96 20.44 6.39
C ARG A 87 3.54 20.13 6.88
N PHE A 88 3.42 19.81 8.13
CA PHE A 88 2.14 19.58 8.79
C PHE A 88 1.79 20.76 9.67
N GLU A 89 0.61 21.34 9.45
CA GLU A 89 0.06 22.45 10.22
C GLU A 89 -1.07 21.92 11.10
N TYR A 90 -0.87 21.92 12.40
CA TYR A 90 -1.91 21.50 13.34
C TYR A 90 -3.09 22.46 13.33
N PHE A 91 -2.82 23.74 13.14
CA PHE A 91 -3.80 24.79 12.85
C PHE A 91 -3.41 25.48 11.56
N ARG A 92 -4.23 25.36 10.55
CA ARG A 92 -3.99 25.88 9.21
C ARG A 92 -3.73 27.38 9.22
N GLY A 93 -2.55 27.81 8.77
CA GLY A 93 -2.19 29.22 8.59
C GLY A 93 -1.93 30.00 9.88
N LYS A 94 -1.77 29.36 11.05
CA LYS A 94 -1.61 30.06 12.35
C LYS A 94 -0.20 30.32 12.80
N GLY A 95 0.80 30.12 11.95
CA GLY A 95 2.17 30.52 12.23
C GLY A 95 3.18 29.40 12.07
N GLU A 96 4.24 29.69 11.36
CA GLU A 96 5.28 28.75 10.95
C GLU A 96 5.94 28.02 12.13
N ASN A 97 6.06 28.67 13.28
CA ASN A 97 6.67 28.11 14.49
C ASN A 97 5.86 26.96 15.11
N THR A 98 4.58 26.80 14.73
CA THR A 98 3.71 25.73 15.22
C THR A 98 3.67 24.53 14.28
N TYR A 99 4.31 24.64 13.12
CA TYR A 99 4.30 23.59 12.11
C TYR A 99 5.35 22.52 12.38
N ASN A 100 5.07 21.32 11.91
CA ASN A 100 6.04 20.25 11.88
C ASN A 100 6.62 20.17 10.47
N TYR A 101 7.92 20.19 10.38
CA TYR A 101 8.65 20.03 9.12
C TYR A 101 9.45 18.74 9.16
N GLY A 102 9.43 18.02 8.05
CA GLY A 102 10.20 16.80 7.86
C GLY A 102 10.77 16.71 6.45
N ARG A 103 12.00 16.20 6.34
CA ARG A 103 12.62 15.80 5.08
C ARG A 103 13.20 14.41 5.22
N THR A 104 12.72 13.49 4.39
CA THR A 104 13.22 12.12 4.30
C THR A 104 14.01 11.92 3.02
N ASP A 105 15.14 11.25 3.11
CA ASP A 105 15.94 10.80 1.98
C ASP A 105 16.11 9.29 2.06
N VAL A 106 15.83 8.60 0.95
CA VAL A 106 16.06 7.15 0.82
C VAL A 106 16.89 6.91 -0.42
N LEU A 107 18.11 6.40 -0.21
CA LEU A 107 19.03 5.98 -1.27
C LEU A 107 19.16 4.46 -1.24
N GLY A 108 19.01 3.80 -2.40
CA GLY A 108 19.16 2.36 -2.50
C GLY A 108 19.99 1.92 -3.69
N LEU A 109 20.75 0.86 -3.48
CA LEU A 109 21.49 0.11 -4.48
C LEU A 109 21.06 -1.35 -4.43
N ASN A 110 20.60 -1.90 -5.56
CA ASN A 110 20.30 -3.32 -5.69
C ASN A 110 21.24 -3.95 -6.71
N LEU A 111 21.80 -5.10 -6.35
CA LEU A 111 22.68 -5.92 -7.18
C LEU A 111 22.03 -7.30 -7.36
N ASN A 112 21.00 -7.36 -8.19
CA ASN A 112 20.24 -8.58 -8.41
C ASN A 112 20.82 -9.38 -9.58
N ASN A 113 20.84 -10.69 -9.44
CA ASN A 113 21.31 -11.62 -10.44
C ASN A 113 20.38 -12.82 -10.55
N TYR A 114 20.30 -13.41 -11.71
CA TYR A 114 19.74 -14.75 -11.84
C TYR A 114 20.46 -15.57 -12.90
N VAL A 115 20.47 -16.88 -12.66
CA VAL A 115 21.04 -17.89 -13.58
C VAL A 115 19.95 -18.90 -13.90
N GLU A 116 19.79 -19.19 -15.18
CA GLU A 116 18.91 -20.24 -15.69
C GLU A 116 19.73 -21.47 -16.08
N THR A 117 19.35 -22.62 -15.54
CA THR A 117 20.03 -23.92 -15.75
C THR A 117 19.00 -25.01 -16.04
N VAL A 118 19.46 -26.19 -16.40
CA VAL A 118 18.60 -27.37 -16.55
C VAL A 118 17.88 -27.78 -15.24
N LEU A 119 18.38 -27.37 -14.09
CA LEU A 119 17.77 -27.62 -12.78
C LEU A 119 16.75 -26.56 -12.39
N GLY A 120 16.62 -25.49 -13.14
CA GLY A 120 15.72 -24.38 -12.88
C GLY A 120 16.42 -23.02 -12.82
N LYS A 121 15.85 -22.09 -12.07
CA LYS A 121 16.31 -20.70 -11.96
C LYS A 121 16.81 -20.40 -10.55
N THR A 122 18.04 -19.90 -10.44
CA THR A 122 18.60 -19.40 -9.18
C THR A 122 18.70 -17.89 -9.22
N ALA A 123 18.04 -17.21 -8.31
CA ALA A 123 18.14 -15.76 -8.11
C ALA A 123 18.92 -15.47 -6.83
N PHE A 124 19.83 -14.50 -6.89
CA PHE A 124 20.61 -14.05 -5.74
C PHE A 124 21.00 -12.59 -5.88
N GLY A 125 21.22 -11.92 -4.79
CA GLY A 125 21.62 -10.53 -4.82
C GLY A 125 21.81 -9.89 -3.46
N ALA A 126 22.11 -8.59 -3.53
CA ALA A 126 22.29 -7.74 -2.37
C ALA A 126 21.52 -6.43 -2.55
N GLU A 127 20.95 -5.93 -1.47
CA GLU A 127 20.37 -4.59 -1.38
C GLU A 127 21.07 -3.81 -0.27
N PHE A 128 21.46 -2.58 -0.56
CA PHE A 128 21.92 -1.59 0.39
C PHE A 128 20.95 -0.40 0.32
N ARG A 129 20.27 -0.14 1.43
CA ARG A 129 19.29 0.95 1.52
C ARG A 129 19.59 1.81 2.74
N ASN A 130 19.94 3.06 2.48
CA ASN A 130 20.07 4.08 3.51
C ASN A 130 18.82 4.94 3.52
N GLU A 131 18.24 5.13 4.70
CA GLU A 131 17.12 6.02 4.93
C GLU A 131 17.42 6.97 6.07
N GLY A 132 17.25 8.26 5.79
CA GLY A 132 17.48 9.35 6.74
C GLY A 132 16.25 10.25 6.84
N ILE A 133 16.06 10.82 8.02
CA ILE A 133 15.12 11.90 8.26
C ILE A 133 15.84 13.04 8.97
N ILE A 134 15.55 14.28 8.57
CA ILE A 134 15.77 15.46 9.38
C ILE A 134 14.43 16.16 9.59
N SER A 135 14.17 16.64 10.80
CA SER A 135 12.85 17.09 11.20
C SER A 135 12.92 18.09 12.36
N THR A 136 11.85 18.84 12.55
CA THR A 136 11.64 19.64 13.78
C THR A 136 11.05 18.83 14.94
N LYS A 137 10.61 17.57 14.70
CA LYS A 137 9.89 16.77 15.74
C LYS A 137 10.39 15.33 15.87
N LEU A 138 10.94 14.74 14.80
CA LEU A 138 11.30 13.32 14.76
C LEU A 138 12.81 13.13 14.72
N GLY A 139 13.33 12.26 15.56
CA GLY A 139 14.74 11.90 15.63
C GLY A 139 15.44 12.41 16.90
N GLU A 140 16.75 12.16 16.96
CA GLU A 140 17.62 12.67 18.01
C GLU A 140 18.14 14.08 17.64
N PRO A 141 18.55 14.90 18.62
CA PRO A 141 19.14 16.23 18.35
C PRO A 141 20.32 16.14 17.39
N LEU A 142 20.39 17.06 16.44
CA LEU A 142 21.50 17.20 15.49
C LEU A 142 22.56 18.14 16.06
N ASP A 143 23.85 17.76 15.96
CA ASP A 143 24.97 18.63 16.32
C ASP A 143 25.02 19.87 15.44
N ASN A 144 24.60 19.77 14.18
CA ASN A 144 24.55 20.83 13.19
C ASN A 144 23.15 20.92 12.57
N PRO A 145 22.25 21.74 13.12
CA PRO A 145 20.93 21.99 12.55
C PRO A 145 21.01 22.52 11.11
N THR A 146 20.02 22.15 10.29
CA THR A 146 19.97 22.51 8.88
C THR A 146 18.82 23.49 8.62
N LYS A 147 19.09 24.65 8.03
CA LYS A 147 18.08 25.65 7.65
C LYS A 147 16.99 25.06 6.76
N ILE A 148 15.74 25.36 7.09
CA ILE A 148 14.60 25.07 6.23
C ILE A 148 14.47 26.21 5.22
N HIS A 149 14.43 25.87 3.94
CA HIS A 149 14.34 26.87 2.88
C HIS A 149 13.02 27.67 2.97
N GLY A 150 13.13 28.99 3.03
CA GLY A 150 11.98 29.90 3.00
C GLY A 150 11.33 30.20 4.35
N VAL A 151 11.85 29.65 5.46
CA VAL A 151 11.36 29.91 6.83
C VAL A 151 12.55 30.11 7.79
N ASP A 152 12.33 30.83 8.88
CA ASP A 152 13.38 31.05 9.90
C ASP A 152 13.33 29.98 10.99
N ILE A 153 13.39 28.73 10.56
CA ILE A 153 13.37 27.53 11.41
C ILE A 153 14.41 26.56 10.88
N ASP A 154 15.00 25.75 11.77
CA ASP A 154 15.96 24.72 11.43
C ASP A 154 15.36 23.32 11.64
N TYR A 155 15.78 22.35 10.83
CA TYR A 155 15.71 20.93 11.21
C TYR A 155 16.76 20.70 12.30
N ASP A 156 16.32 20.53 13.53
CA ASP A 156 17.17 20.37 14.71
C ASP A 156 17.29 18.92 15.19
N LYS A 157 16.52 18.01 14.57
CA LYS A 157 16.50 16.57 14.85
C LYS A 157 16.71 15.75 13.60
N GLY A 158 17.22 14.53 13.79
CA GLY A 158 17.40 13.60 12.68
C GLY A 158 17.66 12.18 13.13
N LEU A 159 17.55 11.26 12.19
CA LEU A 159 17.92 9.87 12.33
C LEU A 159 18.35 9.32 10.97
N ASN A 160 19.33 8.45 10.99
CA ASN A 160 19.79 7.73 9.81
C ASN A 160 19.93 6.24 10.13
N ARG A 161 19.48 5.37 9.22
CA ARG A 161 19.69 3.93 9.34
C ARG A 161 19.96 3.31 7.98
N THR A 162 20.83 2.30 7.99
CA THR A 162 21.16 1.53 6.78
C THR A 162 20.67 0.10 6.94
N ASN A 163 19.94 -0.37 5.95
CA ASN A 163 19.53 -1.75 5.81
C ASN A 163 20.39 -2.45 4.75
N MET A 164 20.96 -3.60 5.11
CA MET A 164 21.69 -4.47 4.21
C MET A 164 20.97 -5.80 4.13
N SER A 165 20.60 -6.23 2.92
CA SER A 165 19.90 -7.48 2.69
C SER A 165 20.61 -8.30 1.61
N PHE A 166 20.71 -9.60 1.84
CA PHE A 166 21.15 -10.59 0.85
C PHE A 166 20.03 -11.58 0.64
N HIS A 167 19.78 -11.96 -0.59
CA HIS A 167 18.78 -12.97 -0.92
C HIS A 167 19.37 -14.06 -1.79
N LEU A 168 18.86 -15.27 -1.58
CA LEU A 168 19.12 -16.44 -2.40
C LEU A 168 17.81 -17.21 -2.54
N GLU A 169 17.41 -17.51 -3.77
CA GLU A 169 16.23 -18.31 -4.09
C GLU A 169 16.55 -19.26 -5.22
N HIS A 170 16.08 -20.49 -5.14
CA HIS A 170 16.13 -21.46 -6.22
C HIS A 170 14.72 -21.95 -6.56
N THR A 171 14.37 -21.90 -7.85
CA THR A 171 13.09 -22.37 -8.38
C THR A 171 13.31 -23.52 -9.33
N VAL A 172 12.81 -24.70 -8.96
CA VAL A 172 12.74 -25.90 -9.81
C VAL A 172 11.43 -25.86 -10.59
N ILE A 173 11.49 -25.97 -11.90
CA ILE A 173 10.35 -25.93 -12.79
C ILE A 173 10.27 -27.26 -13.54
N LEU A 174 9.28 -28.09 -13.19
CA LEU A 174 8.96 -29.33 -13.87
C LEU A 174 7.62 -29.19 -14.62
N PRO A 175 7.26 -30.08 -15.54
CA PRO A 175 6.05 -29.94 -16.36
C PRO A 175 4.75 -29.71 -15.58
N ARG A 176 4.63 -30.32 -14.40
CA ARG A 176 3.44 -30.20 -13.55
C ARG A 176 3.71 -29.66 -12.16
N PHE A 177 4.96 -29.49 -11.79
CA PHE A 177 5.37 -29.13 -10.44
C PHE A 177 6.36 -27.97 -10.47
N THR A 178 6.15 -26.98 -9.62
CA THR A 178 7.10 -25.89 -9.40
C THR A 178 7.35 -25.78 -7.89
N LEU A 179 8.61 -25.74 -7.52
CA LEU A 179 9.04 -25.49 -6.14
C LEU A 179 10.02 -24.32 -6.15
N SER A 180 9.74 -23.29 -5.37
CA SER A 180 10.67 -22.20 -5.09
C SER A 180 11.00 -22.22 -3.60
N ALA A 181 12.27 -22.14 -3.25
CA ALA A 181 12.75 -22.03 -1.88
C ALA A 181 13.84 -20.98 -1.81
N GLY A 182 13.76 -20.11 -0.80
CA GLY A 182 14.69 -19.02 -0.67
C GLY A 182 14.85 -18.53 0.76
N VAL A 183 15.82 -17.65 0.95
CA VAL A 183 16.07 -16.99 2.22
C VAL A 183 16.54 -15.56 1.96
N ILE A 184 16.07 -14.64 2.80
CA ILE A 184 16.59 -13.28 2.91
C ILE A 184 17.36 -13.18 4.24
N ALA A 185 18.63 -12.76 4.17
CA ALA A 185 19.42 -12.37 5.33
C ALA A 185 19.47 -10.85 5.38
N THR A 186 19.00 -10.23 6.46
CA THR A 186 18.98 -8.77 6.58
C THR A 186 19.58 -8.31 7.91
N LYS A 187 20.25 -7.16 7.86
CA LYS A 187 20.78 -6.44 9.02
C LYS A 187 20.47 -4.98 8.89
N ASN A 188 20.06 -4.36 10.00
CA ASN A 188 19.81 -2.92 10.07
C ASN A 188 20.74 -2.29 11.13
N THR A 189 21.26 -1.09 10.86
CA THR A 189 22.15 -0.39 11.80
C THR A 189 21.43 0.19 13.00
N TRP A 190 20.09 0.33 12.89
CA TRP A 190 19.28 0.90 13.97
C TRP A 190 19.14 -0.03 15.16
N ASP A 191 18.92 -1.32 14.95
CA ASP A 191 18.68 -2.28 16.05
C ASP A 191 19.96 -2.83 16.70
N GLY A 192 21.13 -2.55 16.11
CA GLY A 192 22.43 -3.02 16.62
C GLY A 192 22.63 -4.54 16.59
N GLU A 193 21.66 -5.30 16.09
CA GLU A 193 21.70 -6.75 16.05
C GLU A 193 22.43 -7.28 14.79
N GLY A 194 22.76 -8.57 14.79
CA GLY A 194 23.34 -9.26 13.65
C GLY A 194 22.35 -9.51 12.51
N PHE A 195 22.79 -10.30 11.51
CA PHE A 195 21.90 -10.74 10.45
C PHE A 195 20.77 -11.62 10.98
N LYS A 196 19.54 -11.32 10.50
CA LYS A 196 18.33 -12.09 10.73
C LYS A 196 17.92 -12.76 9.42
N PHE A 197 17.40 -13.99 9.51
CA PHE A 197 17.08 -14.82 8.36
C PHE A 197 15.57 -15.02 8.22
N TYR A 198 15.08 -14.84 7.01
CA TYR A 198 13.67 -14.93 6.66
C TYR A 198 13.50 -15.91 5.50
N PRO A 199 13.25 -17.21 5.81
CA PRO A 199 13.01 -18.22 4.80
C PRO A 199 11.62 -18.12 4.18
N GLY A 200 11.51 -18.59 2.93
CA GLY A 200 10.26 -18.75 2.21
C GLY A 200 10.29 -19.98 1.33
N VAL A 201 9.13 -20.63 1.18
CA VAL A 201 8.92 -21.78 0.30
C VAL A 201 7.56 -21.66 -0.37
N ASP A 202 7.55 -21.80 -1.69
CA ASP A 202 6.34 -21.81 -2.51
C ASP A 202 6.31 -23.08 -3.36
N VAL A 203 5.18 -23.78 -3.34
CA VAL A 203 4.98 -25.00 -4.12
C VAL A 203 3.68 -24.90 -4.93
N SER A 204 3.72 -25.38 -6.15
CA SER A 204 2.50 -25.51 -6.95
C SER A 204 2.50 -26.78 -7.79
N TYR A 205 1.31 -27.34 -7.99
CA TYR A 205 1.11 -28.56 -8.77
C TYR A 205 -0.06 -28.40 -9.74
N GLN A 206 0.16 -28.75 -10.98
CA GLN A 206 -0.84 -28.78 -12.05
C GLN A 206 -1.63 -30.10 -11.95
N LEU A 207 -2.78 -30.08 -11.27
CA LEU A 207 -3.65 -31.26 -11.09
C LEU A 207 -4.17 -31.79 -12.41
N ALA A 208 -4.68 -30.89 -13.27
CA ALA A 208 -5.21 -31.15 -14.60
C ALA A 208 -4.88 -29.96 -15.51
N ARG A 209 -5.24 -30.03 -16.79
CA ARG A 209 -4.95 -28.99 -17.78
C ARG A 209 -5.25 -27.57 -17.27
N ASP A 210 -6.39 -27.42 -16.60
CA ASP A 210 -6.92 -26.11 -16.23
C ASP A 210 -6.91 -25.88 -14.70
N TRP A 211 -6.48 -26.86 -13.91
CA TRP A 211 -6.51 -26.85 -12.45
C TRP A 211 -5.11 -26.86 -11.85
N LYS A 212 -4.83 -25.87 -11.03
CA LYS A 212 -3.57 -25.72 -10.30
C LYS A 212 -3.83 -25.53 -8.81
N ILE A 213 -3.14 -26.29 -7.97
CA ILE A 213 -3.07 -26.03 -6.52
C ILE A 213 -1.74 -25.42 -6.18
N TYR A 214 -1.71 -24.66 -5.08
CA TYR A 214 -0.47 -24.09 -4.55
C TYR A 214 -0.54 -23.99 -3.04
N ALA A 215 0.63 -23.96 -2.43
CA ALA A 215 0.82 -23.62 -1.03
C ALA A 215 2.12 -22.81 -0.87
N SER A 216 2.15 -21.93 0.12
CA SER A 216 3.32 -21.13 0.45
C SER A 216 3.49 -20.98 1.95
N TYR A 217 4.74 -20.87 2.37
CA TYR A 217 5.17 -20.42 3.68
C TYR A 217 6.22 -19.34 3.52
N ASN A 218 5.97 -18.16 4.06
CA ASN A 218 6.87 -17.02 3.94
C ASN A 218 7.03 -16.33 5.28
N THR A 219 8.24 -15.85 5.53
CA THR A 219 8.54 -15.03 6.70
C THR A 219 8.99 -13.64 6.28
N SER A 220 8.67 -12.65 7.08
CA SER A 220 9.01 -11.25 6.80
C SER A 220 9.20 -10.43 8.07
N LEU A 221 9.78 -9.24 7.92
CA LEU A 221 9.88 -8.25 8.98
C LEU A 221 9.37 -6.89 8.54
N ARG A 222 8.98 -6.07 9.50
CA ARG A 222 8.79 -4.62 9.34
C ARG A 222 9.56 -3.88 10.44
N LEU A 223 10.43 -2.96 10.04
CA LEU A 223 11.09 -2.05 10.98
C LEU A 223 10.09 -1.00 11.48
N PRO A 224 10.21 -0.51 12.73
CA PRO A 224 9.43 0.63 13.19
C PRO A 224 9.66 1.85 12.29
N SER A 225 8.63 2.62 12.04
CA SER A 225 8.75 3.92 11.38
C SER A 225 9.40 4.96 12.31
N PHE A 226 9.96 6.03 11.76
CA PHE A 226 10.51 7.12 12.57
C PHE A 226 9.44 7.78 13.47
N THR A 227 8.19 7.82 13.00
CA THR A 227 7.06 8.30 13.80
C THR A 227 6.80 7.40 15.01
N GLU A 228 6.76 6.08 14.83
CA GLU A 228 6.56 5.15 15.93
C GLU A 228 7.69 5.19 16.97
N LEU A 229 8.91 5.55 16.54
CA LEU A 229 10.08 5.63 17.42
C LEU A 229 10.20 6.97 18.16
N TYR A 230 9.77 8.09 17.57
CA TYR A 230 10.15 9.43 18.06
C TYR A 230 9.00 10.43 18.21
N TYR A 231 7.80 10.11 17.70
CA TYR A 231 6.69 11.06 17.78
C TYR A 231 6.16 11.15 19.22
N THR A 232 6.58 12.20 19.91
CA THR A 232 6.14 12.50 21.29
C THR A 232 5.62 13.94 21.32
N MET A 233 4.31 14.07 21.33
CA MET A 233 3.58 15.34 21.38
C MET A 233 2.38 15.19 22.28
N GLN A 234 1.63 16.28 22.53
CA GLN A 234 0.43 16.26 23.35
C GLN A 234 -0.51 15.11 22.91
N GLY A 235 -0.77 14.19 23.81
CA GLY A 235 -1.61 13.02 23.57
C GLY A 235 -0.92 11.82 22.90
N TYR A 236 0.40 11.89 22.61
CA TYR A 236 1.19 10.80 22.00
C TYR A 236 2.55 10.65 22.68
N LYS A 237 2.96 9.41 22.90
CA LYS A 237 4.26 9.06 23.49
C LYS A 237 4.86 7.88 22.73
N ALA A 238 5.81 8.16 21.88
CA ALA A 238 6.56 7.14 21.13
C ALA A 238 7.56 6.38 22.01
N ASP A 239 7.92 5.17 21.58
CA ASP A 239 8.96 4.36 22.24
C ASP A 239 10.10 4.07 21.24
N LYS A 240 11.29 4.60 21.53
CA LYS A 240 12.49 4.36 20.71
C LYS A 240 13.11 2.97 20.88
N HIS A 241 12.62 2.15 21.80
CA HIS A 241 13.07 0.78 22.05
C HIS A 241 12.17 -0.29 21.40
N LEU A 242 11.27 0.12 20.50
CA LEU A 242 10.45 -0.83 19.75
C LEU A 242 11.32 -1.86 19.01
N LYS A 243 10.81 -3.09 18.94
CA LYS A 243 11.42 -4.18 18.16
C LYS A 243 10.79 -4.24 16.77
N ALA A 244 11.53 -4.78 15.80
CA ALA A 244 10.97 -5.06 14.49
C ALA A 244 9.82 -6.08 14.61
N GLU A 245 8.74 -5.84 13.88
CA GLU A 245 7.66 -6.82 13.70
C GLU A 245 8.16 -8.02 12.91
N LYS A 246 7.63 -9.18 13.22
CA LYS A 246 7.88 -10.41 12.46
C LYS A 246 6.54 -11.03 12.06
N MET A 247 6.48 -11.52 10.82
CA MET A 247 5.32 -12.19 10.28
C MET A 247 5.72 -13.55 9.73
N GLN A 248 4.91 -14.57 10.04
CA GLN A 248 4.91 -15.87 9.39
C GLN A 248 3.57 -16.00 8.66
N ALA A 249 3.62 -16.23 7.36
CA ALA A 249 2.44 -16.34 6.51
C ALA A 249 2.36 -17.74 5.90
N PHE A 250 1.21 -18.37 6.04
CA PHE A 250 0.85 -19.62 5.40
C PHE A 250 -0.31 -19.35 4.46
N GLU A 251 -0.22 -19.76 3.22
CA GLU A 251 -1.29 -19.66 2.25
C GLU A 251 -1.42 -20.98 1.47
N GLY A 252 -2.65 -21.35 1.15
CA GLY A 252 -2.95 -22.45 0.24
C GLY A 252 -4.15 -22.09 -0.63
N GLY A 253 -4.14 -22.56 -1.87
CA GLY A 253 -5.21 -22.21 -2.78
C GLY A 253 -5.31 -23.11 -4.01
N ILE A 254 -6.40 -22.89 -4.75
CA ILE A 254 -6.70 -23.57 -6.00
C ILE A 254 -7.04 -22.52 -7.06
N LYS A 255 -6.55 -22.75 -8.27
CA LYS A 255 -6.80 -21.92 -9.46
C LYS A 255 -7.41 -22.78 -10.57
N TYR A 256 -8.46 -22.26 -11.18
CA TYR A 256 -9.02 -22.78 -12.42
C TYR A 256 -8.83 -21.73 -13.51
N LEU A 257 -8.11 -22.07 -14.56
CA LEU A 257 -7.64 -21.11 -15.56
C LEU A 257 -7.92 -21.60 -16.97
N THR A 258 -8.94 -21.04 -17.59
CA THR A 258 -9.26 -21.21 -19.01
C THR A 258 -9.37 -19.86 -19.68
N PRO A 259 -9.38 -19.76 -21.02
CA PRO A 259 -9.62 -18.51 -21.71
C PRO A 259 -10.97 -17.85 -21.39
N GLY A 260 -11.98 -18.65 -21.03
CA GLY A 260 -13.33 -18.19 -20.71
C GLY A 260 -13.58 -17.94 -19.23
N VAL A 261 -12.88 -18.67 -18.35
CA VAL A 261 -13.08 -18.58 -16.91
C VAL A 261 -11.75 -18.59 -16.18
N LYS A 262 -11.56 -17.65 -15.27
CA LYS A 262 -10.45 -17.63 -14.31
C LYS A 262 -11.05 -17.59 -12.90
N ALA A 263 -10.81 -18.62 -12.12
CA ALA A 263 -11.24 -18.67 -10.74
C ALA A 263 -10.06 -18.96 -9.81
N THR A 264 -10.07 -18.33 -8.64
CA THR A 264 -9.07 -18.56 -7.58
C THR A 264 -9.78 -18.57 -6.25
N VAL A 265 -9.43 -19.53 -5.41
CA VAL A 265 -9.80 -19.55 -4.00
C VAL A 265 -8.52 -19.77 -3.20
N SER A 266 -8.28 -18.95 -2.19
CA SER A 266 -7.19 -19.11 -1.25
C SER A 266 -7.65 -18.94 0.19
N VAL A 267 -6.92 -19.61 1.08
CA VAL A 267 -7.04 -19.47 2.53
C VAL A 267 -5.64 -19.18 3.04
N TYR A 268 -5.52 -18.20 3.93
CA TYR A 268 -4.25 -17.87 4.55
C TYR A 268 -4.37 -17.70 6.06
N ARG A 269 -3.26 -17.95 6.74
CA ARG A 269 -3.09 -17.63 8.15
C ARG A 269 -1.76 -16.92 8.36
N ASN A 270 -1.82 -15.74 8.96
CA ASN A 270 -0.66 -14.96 9.31
C ASN A 270 -0.50 -14.96 10.83
N HIS A 271 0.73 -15.19 11.28
CA HIS A 271 1.10 -15.11 12.69
C HIS A 271 2.10 -13.97 12.85
N GLY A 272 1.65 -12.86 13.44
CA GLY A 272 2.44 -11.68 13.73
C GLY A 272 2.95 -11.68 15.16
N THR A 273 4.22 -11.35 15.35
CA THR A 273 4.84 -11.14 16.66
C THR A 273 5.51 -9.78 16.72
N ASN A 274 5.57 -9.17 17.90
CA ASN A 274 6.06 -7.80 18.09
C ASN A 274 5.32 -6.76 17.21
N MET A 275 4.04 -6.99 16.94
CA MET A 275 3.26 -6.05 16.12
C MET A 275 3.22 -4.69 16.80
N ILE A 276 3.52 -3.64 16.04
CA ILE A 276 3.58 -2.28 16.56
C ILE A 276 2.21 -1.63 16.41
N ASP A 277 1.73 -1.05 17.50
CA ASP A 277 0.48 -0.31 17.51
C ASP A 277 0.58 0.90 18.47
N TRP A 278 -0.30 1.85 18.27
CA TRP A 278 -0.59 2.89 19.24
C TRP A 278 -1.75 2.45 20.11
N ILE A 279 -1.49 2.28 21.40
CA ILE A 279 -2.51 1.87 22.36
C ILE A 279 -2.72 2.95 23.42
N ARG A 280 -3.90 2.93 24.02
CA ARG A 280 -4.23 3.75 25.18
C ARG A 280 -4.94 2.89 26.22
N ASP A 281 -4.47 2.98 27.46
CA ASP A 281 -5.06 2.32 28.61
C ASP A 281 -6.12 3.25 29.24
N THR A 282 -7.38 2.97 28.95
CA THR A 282 -8.51 3.78 29.42
C THR A 282 -8.75 3.68 30.93
N SER A 283 -8.15 2.70 31.64
CA SER A 283 -8.23 2.59 33.10
C SER A 283 -7.43 3.67 33.83
N LYS A 284 -6.46 4.31 33.16
CA LYS A 284 -5.61 5.37 33.70
C LYS A 284 -6.20 6.78 33.56
N GLY A 285 -7.36 6.90 32.90
CA GLY A 285 -8.05 8.16 32.69
C GLY A 285 -8.09 8.61 31.21
N GLU A 286 -8.89 9.65 30.95
CA GLU A 286 -9.11 10.16 29.60
C GLU A 286 -7.89 10.90 29.01
N ASP A 287 -7.01 11.43 29.86
CA ASP A 287 -5.80 12.17 29.45
C ASP A 287 -4.59 11.26 29.22
N GLU A 288 -4.73 9.93 29.38
CA GLU A 288 -3.62 9.00 29.10
C GLU A 288 -3.20 9.10 27.62
N PRO A 289 -1.91 9.32 27.33
CA PRO A 289 -1.47 9.45 25.96
C PRO A 289 -1.51 8.11 25.23
N TRP A 290 -1.68 8.16 23.92
CA TRP A 290 -1.42 7.04 23.04
C TRP A 290 0.06 6.67 23.10
N GLN A 291 0.37 5.41 23.35
CA GLN A 291 1.74 4.91 23.45
C GLN A 291 2.03 3.96 22.28
N SER A 292 3.16 4.16 21.59
CA SER A 292 3.61 3.17 20.63
C SER A 292 4.22 1.98 21.37
N VAL A 293 3.73 0.79 21.09
CA VAL A 293 4.18 -0.45 21.76
C VAL A 293 4.27 -1.59 20.77
N ASN A 294 5.10 -2.59 21.10
CA ASN A 294 5.01 -3.89 20.46
C ASN A 294 3.88 -4.69 21.07
N HIS A 295 2.77 -4.84 20.37
CA HIS A 295 1.72 -5.79 20.75
C HIS A 295 2.25 -7.23 20.62
N THR A 296 1.88 -8.07 21.55
CA THR A 296 2.54 -9.36 21.70
C THR A 296 2.29 -10.31 20.52
N LYS A 297 1.05 -10.48 20.10
CA LYS A 297 0.69 -11.42 19.01
C LYS A 297 -0.58 -10.98 18.30
N LEU A 298 -0.57 -11.07 17.00
CA LEU A 298 -1.75 -10.86 16.15
C LEU A 298 -1.84 -11.98 15.13
N ASN A 299 -2.84 -12.84 15.29
CA ASN A 299 -3.15 -13.86 14.30
C ASN A 299 -4.23 -13.34 13.34
N THR A 300 -4.03 -13.53 12.06
CA THR A 300 -5.02 -13.17 11.05
C THR A 300 -5.33 -14.40 10.20
N THR A 301 -6.58 -14.77 10.08
CA THR A 301 -7.06 -15.78 9.14
C THR A 301 -7.87 -15.10 8.06
N GLY A 302 -7.64 -15.45 6.80
CA GLY A 302 -8.39 -14.89 5.69
C GLY A 302 -8.75 -15.90 4.64
N VAL A 303 -9.83 -15.60 3.93
CA VAL A 303 -10.31 -16.36 2.76
C VAL A 303 -10.51 -15.37 1.63
N GLU A 304 -9.97 -15.69 0.47
CA GLU A 304 -10.17 -14.90 -0.74
C GLU A 304 -10.72 -15.81 -1.85
N ALA A 305 -11.72 -15.33 -2.56
CA ALA A 305 -12.29 -16.00 -3.71
C ALA A 305 -12.53 -14.99 -4.83
N SER A 306 -12.20 -15.35 -6.06
CA SER A 306 -12.49 -14.52 -7.22
C SER A 306 -12.82 -15.38 -8.43
N VAL A 307 -13.77 -14.89 -9.25
CA VAL A 307 -14.14 -15.52 -10.52
C VAL A 307 -14.30 -14.44 -11.58
N LEU A 308 -13.61 -14.60 -12.69
CA LEU A 308 -13.76 -13.78 -13.89
C LEU A 308 -14.31 -14.64 -15.02
N PHE A 309 -15.46 -14.26 -15.57
CA PHE A 309 -16.04 -14.80 -16.80
C PHE A 309 -15.74 -13.87 -17.97
N ASN A 310 -15.09 -14.39 -19.01
CA ASN A 310 -14.88 -13.70 -20.27
C ASN A 310 -15.90 -14.21 -21.30
N PHE A 311 -17.07 -13.57 -21.36
CA PHE A 311 -18.15 -13.97 -22.25
C PHE A 311 -17.80 -13.85 -23.74
N ARG A 312 -16.84 -13.01 -24.11
CA ARG A 312 -16.34 -12.92 -25.48
C ARG A 312 -15.73 -14.24 -25.97
N HIS A 313 -15.22 -15.05 -25.05
CA HIS A 313 -14.73 -16.38 -25.39
C HIS A 313 -15.86 -17.34 -25.79
N PHE A 314 -17.03 -17.24 -25.16
CA PHE A 314 -18.17 -18.15 -25.35
C PHE A 314 -19.11 -17.69 -26.48
N VAL A 315 -19.36 -16.37 -26.57
CA VAL A 315 -20.40 -15.80 -27.46
C VAL A 315 -19.78 -15.04 -28.61
N GLY A 316 -18.47 -14.75 -28.57
CA GLY A 316 -17.74 -13.99 -29.60
C GLY A 316 -17.52 -12.53 -29.23
N GLN A 317 -16.77 -11.82 -30.06
CA GLN A 317 -16.31 -10.45 -29.79
C GLN A 317 -17.46 -9.43 -29.64
N ASN A 318 -18.63 -9.75 -30.14
CA ASN A 318 -19.82 -8.89 -30.08
C ASN A 318 -20.72 -9.15 -28.87
N ALA A 319 -20.29 -9.98 -27.92
CA ALA A 319 -21.03 -10.23 -26.69
C ALA A 319 -21.48 -8.94 -26.01
N PHE A 320 -22.78 -8.87 -25.63
CA PHE A 320 -23.35 -7.74 -24.89
C PHE A 320 -22.67 -7.59 -23.52
N VAL A 321 -22.61 -8.68 -22.74
CA VAL A 321 -21.76 -8.78 -21.56
C VAL A 321 -20.37 -9.22 -22.01
N LYS A 322 -19.38 -8.35 -21.92
CA LYS A 322 -17.98 -8.69 -22.30
C LYS A 322 -17.33 -9.59 -21.27
N ASP A 323 -17.45 -9.20 -20.03
CA ASP A 323 -16.89 -9.89 -18.88
C ASP A 323 -17.70 -9.59 -17.61
N PHE A 324 -17.60 -10.48 -16.65
CA PHE A 324 -18.13 -10.32 -15.31
C PHE A 324 -17.09 -10.85 -14.32
N ASN A 325 -16.72 -10.03 -13.37
CA ASN A 325 -15.80 -10.39 -12.30
C ASN A 325 -16.49 -10.22 -10.95
N VAL A 326 -16.34 -11.20 -10.09
CA VAL A 326 -16.77 -11.12 -8.70
C VAL A 326 -15.62 -11.58 -7.81
N SER A 327 -15.38 -10.86 -6.73
CA SER A 327 -14.41 -11.22 -5.70
C SER A 327 -15.02 -11.04 -4.32
N TYR A 328 -14.62 -11.93 -3.43
CA TYR A 328 -14.96 -11.91 -2.02
C TYR A 328 -13.69 -12.03 -1.18
N SER A 329 -13.57 -11.25 -0.13
CA SER A 329 -12.54 -11.42 0.88
C SER A 329 -13.16 -11.40 2.28
N TYR A 330 -12.67 -12.30 3.11
CA TYR A 330 -12.96 -12.40 4.53
C TYR A 330 -11.66 -12.36 5.31
N ILE A 331 -11.64 -11.56 6.37
CA ILE A 331 -10.51 -11.45 7.30
C ILE A 331 -11.06 -11.55 8.71
N ASP A 332 -10.44 -12.40 9.51
CA ASP A 332 -10.66 -12.47 10.94
C ASP A 332 -9.34 -12.30 11.69
N LYS A 333 -9.33 -11.45 12.68
CA LYS A 333 -8.17 -11.18 13.53
C LYS A 333 -8.46 -11.72 14.92
N ASP A 334 -7.70 -12.72 15.31
CA ASP A 334 -7.66 -13.23 16.67
C ASP A 334 -6.69 -12.36 17.48
N LYS A 335 -7.22 -11.70 18.46
CA LYS A 335 -6.51 -10.72 19.28
C LYS A 335 -6.68 -11.06 20.76
N GLU A 336 -5.57 -11.11 21.45
CA GLU A 336 -5.58 -11.01 22.91
C GLU A 336 -5.77 -9.51 23.24
N SER A 337 -7.00 -9.09 23.55
CA SER A 337 -7.28 -7.72 23.99
C SER A 337 -7.47 -7.70 25.50
N GLU A 338 -6.70 -6.89 26.19
CA GLU A 338 -6.97 -6.55 27.58
C GLU A 338 -8.21 -5.62 27.63
N PRO A 339 -9.09 -5.77 28.64
CA PRO A 339 -10.39 -5.11 28.68
C PRO A 339 -10.35 -3.57 28.58
N ASN A 340 -9.25 -2.95 29.01
CA ASN A 340 -9.10 -1.49 29.06
C ASN A 340 -8.17 -0.92 28.00
N ILE A 341 -7.64 -1.75 27.07
CA ILE A 341 -6.73 -1.32 26.03
C ILE A 341 -7.49 -1.01 24.74
N VAL A 342 -7.39 0.23 24.31
CA VAL A 342 -7.85 0.68 23.00
C VAL A 342 -6.67 0.74 22.05
N SER A 343 -6.80 0.17 20.85
CA SER A 343 -5.79 0.13 19.81
C SER A 343 -6.20 1.01 18.63
N GLN A 344 -5.24 1.68 18.02
CA GLN A 344 -5.52 2.58 16.89
C GLN A 344 -5.59 1.85 15.55
N TYR A 345 -4.82 0.78 15.36
CA TYR A 345 -4.71 0.11 14.05
C TYR A 345 -5.07 -1.37 14.07
N ALA A 346 -4.63 -2.13 15.07
CA ALA A 346 -4.78 -3.58 15.04
C ALA A 346 -6.24 -4.05 15.15
N LEU A 347 -7.10 -3.24 15.74
CA LEU A 347 -8.49 -3.60 16.07
C LEU A 347 -9.48 -3.17 15.01
N GLU A 348 -9.10 -2.29 14.07
CA GLU A 348 -9.95 -1.83 12.97
C GLU A 348 -9.56 -2.52 11.66
N TYR A 349 -10.45 -3.29 11.08
CA TYR A 349 -10.19 -4.00 9.83
C TYR A 349 -11.45 -4.29 9.03
N LEU A 350 -11.26 -4.50 7.73
CA LEU A 350 -12.33 -4.85 6.81
C LEU A 350 -12.61 -6.36 6.92
N LYS A 351 -13.69 -6.73 7.63
CA LYS A 351 -14.03 -8.13 7.90
C LYS A 351 -14.56 -8.84 6.66
N HIS A 352 -15.48 -8.21 5.94
CA HIS A 352 -16.05 -8.76 4.72
C HIS A 352 -16.03 -7.73 3.59
N LYS A 353 -15.70 -8.17 2.41
CA LYS A 353 -15.78 -7.35 1.19
C LYS A 353 -16.22 -8.19 0.01
N VAL A 354 -17.22 -7.69 -0.70
CA VAL A 354 -17.65 -8.20 -2.02
C VAL A 354 -17.45 -7.10 -3.04
N VAL A 355 -16.81 -7.41 -4.15
CA VAL A 355 -16.72 -6.53 -5.33
C VAL A 355 -17.22 -7.31 -6.53
N ALA A 356 -18.18 -6.74 -7.27
CA ALA A 356 -18.65 -7.29 -8.54
C ALA A 356 -18.55 -6.21 -9.62
N GLN A 357 -18.00 -6.57 -10.77
CA GLN A 357 -17.79 -5.66 -11.90
C GLN A 357 -18.22 -6.31 -13.20
N THR A 358 -18.82 -5.53 -14.09
CA THR A 358 -19.16 -5.99 -15.43
C THR A 358 -18.90 -4.92 -16.47
N ASN A 359 -18.44 -5.36 -17.62
CA ASN A 359 -18.28 -4.53 -18.82
C ASN A 359 -19.33 -4.95 -19.85
N LEU A 360 -20.23 -4.03 -20.17
CA LEU A 360 -21.29 -4.21 -21.16
C LEU A 360 -20.95 -3.45 -22.44
N ARG A 361 -21.28 -4.06 -23.57
CA ARG A 361 -21.27 -3.38 -24.88
C ARG A 361 -22.72 -2.98 -25.21
N LEU A 362 -23.08 -1.73 -24.99
CA LEU A 362 -24.43 -1.25 -25.29
C LEU A 362 -24.65 -1.09 -26.78
N TYR A 363 -23.62 -0.61 -27.49
CA TYR A 363 -23.62 -0.43 -28.93
C TYR A 363 -22.17 -0.47 -29.45
N SER A 364 -21.92 -0.43 -30.76
CA SER A 364 -20.62 -0.70 -31.39
C SER A 364 -19.41 -0.04 -30.69
N LYS A 365 -19.51 1.22 -30.29
CA LYS A 365 -18.49 2.03 -29.60
C LYS A 365 -18.88 2.43 -28.18
N LEU A 366 -20.13 2.18 -27.79
CA LEU A 366 -20.68 2.58 -26.52
C LEU A 366 -20.55 1.43 -25.51
N ASN A 367 -19.84 1.67 -24.45
CA ASN A 367 -19.57 0.69 -23.40
C ASN A 367 -20.01 1.24 -22.05
N LEU A 368 -20.55 0.36 -21.21
CA LEU A 368 -20.91 0.66 -19.83
C LEU A 368 -20.14 -0.28 -18.91
N ASN A 369 -19.40 0.28 -17.99
CA ASN A 369 -18.84 -0.43 -16.84
C ASN A 369 -19.72 -0.17 -15.62
N ILE A 370 -20.05 -1.21 -14.88
CA ILE A 370 -20.74 -1.14 -13.60
C ILE A 370 -19.87 -1.80 -12.56
N SER A 371 -19.69 -1.16 -11.42
CA SER A 371 -18.97 -1.69 -10.27
C SER A 371 -19.85 -1.60 -9.02
N TYR A 372 -20.05 -2.74 -8.40
CA TYR A 372 -20.73 -2.91 -7.13
C TYR A 372 -19.73 -3.25 -6.05
N ARG A 373 -19.83 -2.62 -4.88
CA ARG A 373 -19.02 -2.91 -3.71
C ARG A 373 -19.90 -2.97 -2.46
N TRP A 374 -19.83 -4.08 -1.75
CA TRP A 374 -20.38 -4.21 -0.41
C TRP A 374 -19.25 -4.51 0.56
N GLN A 375 -19.25 -3.90 1.73
CA GLN A 375 -18.24 -4.15 2.73
C GLN A 375 -18.78 -3.97 4.16
N ASP A 376 -18.22 -4.76 5.06
CA ASP A 376 -18.45 -4.76 6.49
C ASP A 376 -17.10 -4.60 7.21
N ARG A 377 -17.01 -3.61 8.09
CA ARG A 377 -15.80 -3.22 8.80
C ARG A 377 -16.00 -3.36 10.30
N ILE A 378 -15.01 -3.90 11.00
CA ILE A 378 -14.90 -3.88 12.45
C ILE A 378 -14.19 -2.58 12.85
N GLY A 379 -14.66 -1.95 13.92
CA GLY A 379 -14.14 -0.72 14.48
C GLY A 379 -15.22 0.34 14.71
N ASN A 380 -14.81 1.52 15.10
CA ASN A 380 -15.68 2.61 15.46
C ASN A 380 -15.21 3.92 14.83
N TYR A 381 -16.15 4.86 14.66
CA TYR A 381 -15.87 6.24 14.28
C TYR A 381 -16.64 7.18 15.20
N THR A 382 -16.16 8.42 15.34
CA THR A 382 -16.85 9.44 16.15
C THR A 382 -17.44 10.50 15.25
N THR A 383 -18.73 10.80 15.47
CA THR A 383 -19.43 11.87 14.78
C THR A 383 -20.38 12.55 15.77
N ASP A 384 -20.48 13.89 15.72
CA ASP A 384 -21.30 14.69 16.64
C ASP A 384 -21.06 14.34 18.13
N GLY A 385 -19.80 14.11 18.50
CA GLY A 385 -19.42 13.74 19.88
C GLY A 385 -19.82 12.34 20.33
N LYS A 386 -20.35 11.49 19.42
CA LYS A 386 -20.79 10.12 19.73
C LYS A 386 -19.92 9.09 19.01
N THR A 387 -19.49 8.07 19.74
CA THR A 387 -18.82 6.91 19.16
C THR A 387 -19.84 5.95 18.58
N MET A 388 -19.69 5.63 17.30
CA MET A 388 -20.58 4.76 16.53
C MET A 388 -19.78 3.61 15.92
N SER A 389 -20.30 2.39 15.97
CA SER A 389 -19.70 1.27 15.23
C SER A 389 -19.95 1.41 13.73
N TYR A 390 -18.96 1.01 12.93
CA TYR A 390 -19.15 0.94 11.48
C TYR A 390 -20.34 0.04 11.14
N LYS A 391 -21.13 0.47 10.16
CA LYS A 391 -22.23 -0.34 9.60
C LYS A 391 -21.85 -0.81 8.21
N PRO A 392 -22.25 -2.01 7.81
CA PRO A 392 -22.09 -2.45 6.43
C PRO A 392 -22.72 -1.48 5.46
N TYR A 393 -22.07 -1.27 4.33
CA TYR A 393 -22.58 -0.38 3.29
C TYR A 393 -22.34 -0.92 1.88
N THR A 394 -23.14 -0.40 0.95
CA THR A 394 -23.07 -0.72 -0.47
C THR A 394 -22.79 0.54 -1.27
N LEU A 395 -21.89 0.44 -2.24
CA LEU A 395 -21.61 1.44 -3.24
C LEU A 395 -21.89 0.90 -4.64
N LEU A 396 -22.40 1.74 -5.50
CA LEU A 396 -22.62 1.43 -6.90
C LEU A 396 -21.99 2.56 -7.73
N ASP A 397 -21.11 2.19 -8.64
CA ASP A 397 -20.44 3.09 -9.56
C ASP A 397 -20.75 2.69 -11.00
N ALA A 398 -20.84 3.65 -11.90
CA ALA A 398 -21.01 3.38 -13.32
C ALA A 398 -20.19 4.34 -14.18
N ARG A 399 -19.65 3.81 -15.27
CA ARG A 399 -18.91 4.59 -16.27
C ARG A 399 -19.38 4.25 -17.67
N LEU A 400 -19.95 5.25 -18.33
CA LEU A 400 -20.30 5.18 -19.74
C LEU A 400 -19.13 5.71 -20.57
N SER A 401 -18.70 4.99 -21.59
CA SER A 401 -17.61 5.40 -22.47
C SER A 401 -17.96 5.19 -23.93
N TRP A 402 -17.58 6.17 -24.76
CA TRP A 402 -17.59 6.08 -26.21
C TRP A 402 -16.15 5.91 -26.71
N ASP A 403 -15.83 4.73 -27.24
CA ASP A 403 -14.50 4.35 -27.68
C ASP A 403 -14.37 4.42 -29.21
N ALA A 404 -13.84 5.53 -29.74
CA ALA A 404 -13.47 5.69 -31.15
C ALA A 404 -12.00 5.35 -31.37
N LYS A 405 -11.58 5.25 -32.64
CA LYS A 405 -10.20 4.89 -33.01
C LYS A 405 -9.15 5.87 -32.46
N GLN A 406 -9.43 7.17 -32.53
CA GLN A 406 -8.50 8.24 -32.13
C GLN A 406 -8.88 8.91 -30.80
N TYR A 407 -10.09 8.77 -30.33
CA TYR A 407 -10.54 9.42 -29.10
C TYR A 407 -11.46 8.52 -28.27
N ARG A 408 -11.47 8.79 -26.97
CA ARG A 408 -12.41 8.22 -26.00
C ARG A 408 -13.06 9.37 -25.23
N LEU A 409 -14.38 9.34 -25.13
CA LEU A 409 -15.16 10.22 -24.24
C LEU A 409 -15.73 9.35 -23.12
N PHE A 410 -15.83 9.88 -21.92
CA PHE A 410 -16.49 9.17 -20.83
C PHE A 410 -17.25 10.11 -19.88
N ALA A 411 -18.30 9.57 -19.29
CA ALA A 411 -18.96 10.10 -18.10
C ALA A 411 -19.00 9.01 -17.03
N GLU A 412 -18.74 9.39 -15.79
CA GLU A 412 -18.63 8.47 -14.66
C GLU A 412 -19.37 9.04 -13.47
N ALA A 413 -20.14 8.19 -12.79
CA ALA A 413 -20.79 8.50 -11.53
C ALA A 413 -20.35 7.48 -10.48
N ASN A 414 -19.78 7.96 -9.38
CA ASN A 414 -19.41 7.17 -8.23
C ASN A 414 -20.42 7.36 -7.12
N ASN A 415 -20.61 6.32 -6.29
CA ASN A 415 -21.57 6.30 -5.21
C ASN A 415 -22.97 6.77 -5.67
N ILE A 416 -23.49 6.17 -6.74
CA ILE A 416 -24.79 6.50 -7.36
C ILE A 416 -25.94 6.41 -6.34
N LEU A 417 -25.81 5.50 -5.35
CA LEU A 417 -26.78 5.33 -4.27
C LEU A 417 -26.72 6.47 -3.24
N ASN A 418 -25.82 7.44 -3.43
CA ASN A 418 -25.60 8.60 -2.54
C ASN A 418 -25.49 8.20 -1.05
N LYS A 419 -24.80 7.10 -0.80
CA LYS A 419 -24.64 6.55 0.56
C LYS A 419 -23.66 7.41 1.35
N THR A 420 -24.03 7.80 2.57
CA THR A 420 -23.08 8.33 3.56
C THR A 420 -22.34 7.17 4.20
N TYR A 421 -21.03 7.17 4.16
CA TYR A 421 -20.21 6.11 4.73
C TYR A 421 -18.84 6.63 5.22
N TYR A 422 -18.24 5.85 6.10
CA TYR A 422 -16.92 6.09 6.66
C TYR A 422 -16.04 4.90 6.31
N ASP A 423 -14.91 5.14 5.66
CA ASP A 423 -14.00 4.08 5.21
C ASP A 423 -12.68 4.10 5.98
N HIS A 424 -12.31 5.26 6.51
CA HIS A 424 -11.12 5.44 7.32
C HIS A 424 -11.36 6.50 8.38
N GLY A 425 -11.19 6.11 9.65
CA GLY A 425 -11.35 7.00 10.78
C GLY A 425 -12.70 7.72 10.79
N ASN A 426 -12.67 8.97 11.20
CA ASN A 426 -13.87 9.81 11.36
C ASN A 426 -14.21 10.63 10.10
N VAL A 427 -13.56 10.35 8.96
CA VAL A 427 -13.74 11.13 7.73
C VAL A 427 -14.92 10.61 6.93
N PRO A 428 -16.04 11.39 6.83
CA PRO A 428 -17.15 11.03 5.98
C PRO A 428 -16.70 11.06 4.51
N GLN A 429 -17.01 10.00 3.80
CA GLN A 429 -16.63 9.86 2.41
C GLN A 429 -17.59 10.60 1.47
N PRO A 430 -17.16 11.00 0.25
CA PRO A 430 -18.01 11.69 -0.70
C PRO A 430 -19.29 10.93 -1.04
N GLY A 431 -20.42 11.64 -1.10
CA GLY A 431 -21.68 11.16 -1.66
C GLY A 431 -21.54 10.92 -3.17
N ILE A 432 -22.61 11.14 -3.93
CA ILE A 432 -22.56 11.03 -5.38
C ILE A 432 -21.54 11.99 -5.97
N TRP A 433 -20.65 11.46 -6.81
CA TRP A 433 -19.60 12.21 -7.48
C TRP A 433 -19.66 11.93 -8.98
N VAL A 434 -19.87 12.98 -9.79
CA VAL A 434 -19.94 12.87 -11.25
C VAL A 434 -18.74 13.56 -11.88
N ARG A 435 -18.14 12.91 -12.86
CA ARG A 435 -17.05 13.47 -13.66
C ARG A 435 -17.15 13.04 -15.12
N ALA A 436 -16.63 13.87 -16.01
CA ALA A 436 -16.53 13.57 -17.43
C ALA A 436 -15.12 13.88 -17.93
N GLY A 437 -14.71 13.23 -19.00
CA GLY A 437 -13.40 13.46 -19.58
C GLY A 437 -13.27 12.93 -21.00
N ALA A 438 -12.19 13.35 -21.65
CA ALA A 438 -11.81 12.94 -22.99
C ALA A 438 -10.35 12.51 -23.05
N THR A 439 -10.07 11.52 -23.86
CA THR A 439 -8.70 11.10 -24.22
C THR A 439 -8.56 11.16 -25.72
N TYR A 440 -7.49 11.77 -26.20
CA TYR A 440 -7.14 11.77 -27.64
C TYR A 440 -5.81 11.06 -27.84
N ARG A 441 -5.68 10.25 -28.91
CA ARG A 441 -4.48 9.51 -29.27
C ARG A 441 -3.88 10.11 -30.51
N PHE A 442 -2.68 10.63 -30.40
CA PHE A 442 -1.87 11.08 -31.53
C PHE A 442 -1.02 9.90 -32.02
N ASN A 443 -1.04 9.64 -33.31
CA ASN A 443 -0.09 8.76 -33.96
C ASN A 443 0.87 9.69 -34.72
N PHE A 444 2.12 9.72 -34.30
CA PHE A 444 3.20 10.43 -34.99
C PHE A 444 3.89 9.49 -35.98
#